data_24ad29c3da5453cc3f3f13d02ac152bd
#
_entry.id   24ad29c3da5453cc3f3f13d02ac152bd
#
_cell.length_a   1.000
_cell.length_b   1.000
_cell.length_c   1.000
_cell.angle_alpha   90.00
_cell.angle_beta   90.00
_cell.angle_gamma   90.00
#
_symmetry.space_group_name_H-M   'P 1'
#
loop_
_entity.id
_entity.type
_entity.pdbx_description
1 polymer ?
#
loop_
_entity_poly.entity_id
_entity_poly.type
_entity_poly.pdbx_seq_one_letter_code
_entity_poly.pdbx_strand_id
1 'polypeptide(L)'
;VFSLEKLEEQVSSLNCAKKENQIAPENAYVSFSNSEFTIMPETEGSELNAKEAYQMISRAIDNEAADVDLGSNPKAYKEADVTRDSSELQNMVNMYNSLAKVNITYTFGDETVTLDGNTIKNWLQFDEKGQLLPDDGAFRQHVVDYVAQLAADHDTVGTERQFETTSGRI
;
A
#
# COMPACT_ATOMS: atom_id res chain seq x y z
N VAL A 1 8.50 -18.87 -45.15
CA VAL A 1 8.69 -19.31 -43.75
C VAL A 1 9.85 -18.54 -43.18
N PHE A 2 9.59 -17.68 -42.19
CA PHE A 2 10.63 -16.93 -41.47
C PHE A 2 11.01 -17.71 -40.19
N SER A 3 12.22 -17.46 -39.67
CA SER A 3 12.68 -18.07 -38.41
C SER A 3 12.20 -17.21 -37.24
N LEU A 4 11.49 -17.84 -36.28
CA LEU A 4 11.04 -17.17 -35.04
C LEU A 4 12.24 -16.64 -34.24
N GLU A 5 13.35 -17.37 -34.17
CA GLU A 5 14.58 -16.93 -33.49
C GLU A 5 15.12 -15.62 -34.08
N LYS A 6 15.15 -15.50 -35.40
CA LYS A 6 15.58 -14.27 -36.09
C LYS A 6 14.60 -13.11 -35.84
N LEU A 7 13.31 -13.42 -35.76
CA LEU A 7 12.31 -12.42 -35.43
C LEU A 7 12.51 -11.88 -34.01
N GLU A 8 12.72 -12.75 -33.04
CA GLU A 8 12.99 -12.38 -31.65
C GLU A 8 14.25 -11.51 -31.54
N GLU A 9 15.33 -11.89 -32.22
CA GLU A 9 16.57 -11.12 -32.26
C GLU A 9 16.35 -9.72 -32.83
N GLN A 10 15.64 -9.62 -33.95
CA GLN A 10 15.33 -8.33 -34.58
C GLN A 10 14.42 -7.46 -33.71
N VAL A 11 13.37 -8.00 -33.14
CA VAL A 11 12.48 -7.25 -32.27
C VAL A 11 13.20 -6.78 -31.00
N SER A 12 14.04 -7.62 -30.40
CA SER A 12 14.84 -7.27 -29.22
C SER A 12 15.86 -6.16 -29.52
N SER A 13 16.28 -6.00 -30.77
CA SER A 13 17.21 -4.95 -31.20
C SER A 13 16.55 -3.58 -31.39
N LEU A 14 15.20 -3.53 -31.46
CA LEU A 14 14.47 -2.30 -31.63
C LEU A 14 14.67 -1.37 -30.42
N ASN A 15 14.69 -0.09 -30.69
CA ASN A 15 14.91 0.93 -29.66
C ASN A 15 13.84 0.89 -28.57
N CYS A 16 12.59 0.63 -28.94
CA CYS A 16 11.46 0.50 -28.00
C CYS A 16 11.53 -0.77 -27.15
N ALA A 17 12.26 -1.81 -27.59
CA ALA A 17 12.40 -3.06 -26.86
C ALA A 17 13.59 -3.08 -25.87
N LYS A 18 14.46 -2.07 -25.91
CA LYS A 18 15.59 -1.95 -24.99
C LYS A 18 15.11 -1.48 -23.62
N LYS A 19 15.57 -2.17 -22.56
CA LYS A 19 15.16 -1.88 -21.17
C LYS A 19 15.37 -0.43 -20.75
N GLU A 20 16.45 0.20 -21.23
CA GLU A 20 16.74 1.61 -20.91
C GLU A 20 15.72 2.60 -21.47
N ASN A 21 14.93 2.18 -22.46
CA ASN A 21 13.89 2.99 -23.10
C ASN A 21 12.48 2.61 -22.68
N GLN A 22 12.35 1.66 -21.75
CA GLN A 22 11.07 1.17 -21.25
C GLN A 22 10.82 1.67 -19.82
N ILE A 23 9.58 1.97 -19.52
CA ILE A 23 9.12 2.33 -18.18
C ILE A 23 8.26 1.16 -17.71
N ALA A 24 8.61 0.56 -16.57
CA ALA A 24 7.78 -0.46 -15.96
C ALA A 24 6.47 0.14 -15.42
N PRO A 25 5.34 -0.58 -15.48
CA PRO A 25 4.13 -0.14 -14.81
C PRO A 25 4.36 -0.10 -13.29
N GLU A 26 3.69 0.81 -12.60
CA GLU A 26 3.67 0.85 -11.14
C GLU A 26 2.31 0.39 -10.62
N ASN A 27 2.32 -0.41 -9.56
CA ASN A 27 1.09 -0.92 -8.93
C ASN A 27 0.32 0.20 -8.23
N ALA A 28 -1.01 0.04 -8.16
CA ALA A 28 -1.83 0.82 -7.26
C ALA A 28 -1.46 0.51 -5.80
N TYR A 29 -1.58 1.51 -4.92
CA TYR A 29 -1.23 1.39 -3.51
C TYR A 29 -2.11 2.28 -2.62
N VAL A 30 -2.13 2.00 -1.32
CA VAL A 30 -2.83 2.84 -0.34
C VAL A 30 -1.89 3.93 0.16
N SER A 31 -2.38 5.16 0.15
CA SER A 31 -1.68 6.34 0.69
C SER A 31 -2.59 7.12 1.63
N PHE A 32 -1.98 7.91 2.53
CA PHE A 32 -2.69 8.80 3.43
C PHE A 32 -2.49 10.25 3.00
N SER A 33 -3.57 10.91 2.59
CA SER A 33 -3.58 12.31 2.22
C SER A 33 -4.89 12.98 2.64
N ASN A 34 -4.85 14.27 2.92
CA ASN A 34 -6.05 15.05 3.32
C ASN A 34 -6.83 14.42 4.48
N SER A 35 -6.12 13.83 5.45
CA SER A 35 -6.69 13.15 6.62
C SER A 35 -7.49 11.89 6.32
N GLU A 36 -7.29 11.27 5.18
CA GLU A 36 -7.98 10.07 4.73
C GLU A 36 -7.04 9.11 4.00
N PHE A 37 -7.29 7.80 4.15
CA PHE A 37 -6.63 6.77 3.35
C PHE A 37 -7.35 6.63 2.02
N THR A 38 -6.60 6.68 0.93
CA THR A 38 -7.10 6.59 -0.44
C THR A 38 -6.23 5.66 -1.27
N ILE A 39 -6.81 5.11 -2.35
CA ILE A 39 -6.05 4.34 -3.33
C ILE A 39 -5.42 5.31 -4.32
N MET A 40 -4.09 5.27 -4.40
CA MET A 40 -3.35 5.85 -5.51
C MET A 40 -3.39 4.86 -6.67
N PRO A 41 -3.87 5.29 -7.85
CA PRO A 41 -4.04 4.38 -8.97
C PRO A 41 -2.70 3.89 -9.49
N GLU A 42 -2.73 2.75 -10.16
CA GLU A 42 -1.64 2.24 -10.97
C GLU A 42 -1.25 3.22 -12.07
N THR A 43 0.00 3.17 -12.50
CA THR A 43 0.46 3.88 -13.69
C THR A 43 0.83 2.91 -14.79
N GLU A 44 0.39 3.22 -16.01
CA GLU A 44 0.75 2.45 -17.18
C GLU A 44 2.22 2.67 -17.51
N GLY A 45 2.88 1.59 -17.91
CA GLY A 45 4.26 1.63 -18.38
C GLY A 45 4.33 1.55 -19.91
N SER A 46 5.57 1.55 -20.41
CA SER A 46 5.89 1.24 -21.82
C SER A 46 6.67 -0.05 -21.97
N GLU A 47 6.75 -0.87 -20.92
CA GLU A 47 7.45 -2.14 -20.96
C GLU A 47 6.67 -3.15 -21.81
N LEU A 48 7.31 -3.64 -22.87
CA LEU A 48 6.67 -4.57 -23.79
C LEU A 48 6.45 -5.95 -23.15
N ASN A 49 5.27 -6.50 -23.39
CA ASN A 49 4.99 -7.91 -23.24
C ASN A 49 5.53 -8.63 -24.48
N ALA A 50 6.75 -9.14 -24.38
CA ALA A 50 7.47 -9.73 -25.51
C ALA A 50 6.64 -10.79 -26.24
N LYS A 51 5.94 -11.65 -25.50
CA LYS A 51 5.12 -12.72 -26.08
C LYS A 51 4.00 -12.19 -26.98
N GLU A 52 3.25 -11.21 -26.48
CA GLU A 52 2.15 -10.61 -27.24
C GLU A 52 2.66 -9.76 -28.41
N ALA A 53 3.73 -9.00 -28.21
CA ALA A 53 4.39 -8.24 -29.27
C ALA A 53 4.86 -9.14 -30.41
N TYR A 54 5.53 -10.26 -30.10
CA TYR A 54 5.93 -11.26 -31.10
C TYR A 54 4.76 -11.86 -31.85
N GLN A 55 3.66 -12.17 -31.17
CA GLN A 55 2.47 -12.72 -31.82
C GLN A 55 1.84 -11.70 -32.79
N MET A 56 1.78 -10.43 -32.42
CA MET A 56 1.26 -9.38 -33.28
C MET A 56 2.13 -9.20 -34.52
N ILE A 57 3.46 -9.13 -34.34
CA ILE A 57 4.39 -8.98 -35.44
C ILE A 57 4.36 -10.20 -36.37
N SER A 58 4.31 -11.41 -35.81
CA SER A 58 4.21 -12.64 -36.60
C SER A 58 2.94 -12.66 -37.48
N ARG A 59 1.78 -12.30 -36.91
CA ARG A 59 0.53 -12.18 -37.66
C ARG A 59 0.60 -11.11 -38.75
N ALA A 60 1.24 -9.99 -38.49
CA ALA A 60 1.43 -8.94 -39.47
C ALA A 60 2.27 -9.44 -40.66
N ILE A 61 3.34 -10.16 -40.38
CA ILE A 61 4.19 -10.78 -41.44
C ILE A 61 3.39 -11.81 -42.24
N ASP A 62 2.64 -12.70 -41.57
CA ASP A 62 1.82 -13.73 -42.24
C ASP A 62 0.74 -13.14 -43.13
N ASN A 63 0.22 -11.97 -42.77
CA ASN A 63 -0.79 -11.21 -43.52
C ASN A 63 -0.19 -10.21 -44.53
N GLU A 64 1.14 -10.22 -44.72
CA GLU A 64 1.85 -9.28 -45.60
C GLU A 64 1.52 -7.80 -45.30
N ALA A 65 1.26 -7.49 -43.99
CA ALA A 65 0.98 -6.12 -43.58
C ALA A 65 2.21 -5.23 -43.70
N ALA A 66 1.99 -3.99 -44.14
CA ALA A 66 3.08 -3.01 -44.32
C ALA A 66 3.61 -2.49 -42.99
N ASP A 67 2.77 -2.49 -41.93
CA ASP A 67 3.07 -1.98 -40.59
C ASP A 67 2.31 -2.76 -39.52
N VAL A 68 2.75 -2.63 -38.29
CA VAL A 68 2.07 -3.12 -37.10
C VAL A 68 2.11 -2.08 -35.99
N ASP A 69 0.94 -1.69 -35.51
CA ASP A 69 0.81 -0.80 -34.37
C ASP A 69 0.61 -1.63 -33.11
N LEU A 70 1.68 -1.74 -32.28
CA LEU A 70 1.61 -2.42 -30.99
C LEU A 70 0.70 -1.69 -29.98
N GLY A 71 0.58 -0.36 -30.11
CA GLY A 71 -0.31 0.45 -29.27
C GLY A 71 -1.79 0.18 -29.46
N SER A 72 -2.18 -0.47 -30.57
CA SER A 72 -3.56 -0.89 -30.82
C SER A 72 -4.03 -2.04 -29.93
N ASN A 73 -3.12 -2.74 -29.25
CA ASN A 73 -3.43 -3.83 -28.33
C ASN A 73 -2.81 -3.57 -26.94
N PRO A 74 -3.61 -3.23 -25.93
CA PRO A 74 -3.10 -3.01 -24.57
C PRO A 74 -2.25 -4.17 -24.03
N LYS A 75 -2.57 -5.41 -24.40
CA LYS A 75 -1.79 -6.60 -23.98
C LYS A 75 -0.37 -6.67 -24.54
N ALA A 76 -0.03 -5.84 -25.52
CA ALA A 76 1.33 -5.73 -26.03
C ALA A 76 2.29 -5.09 -25.02
N TYR A 77 1.76 -4.46 -23.99
CA TYR A 77 2.50 -3.89 -22.87
C TYR A 77 2.22 -4.67 -21.59
N LYS A 78 3.14 -4.58 -20.63
CA LYS A 78 2.91 -5.12 -19.30
C LYS A 78 1.94 -4.23 -18.55
N GLU A 79 0.99 -4.84 -17.90
CA GLU A 79 0.05 -4.20 -16.99
C GLU A 79 0.59 -4.25 -15.56
N ALA A 80 0.11 -3.38 -14.71
CA ALA A 80 0.39 -3.43 -13.28
C ALA A 80 -0.25 -4.69 -12.66
N ASP A 81 0.45 -5.34 -11.74
CA ASP A 81 -0.04 -6.54 -11.06
C ASP A 81 -1.20 -6.23 -10.11
N VAL A 82 -1.23 -5.01 -9.57
CA VAL A 82 -2.27 -4.52 -8.65
C VAL A 82 -2.86 -3.24 -9.22
N THR A 83 -4.18 -3.25 -9.41
CA THR A 83 -4.93 -2.11 -9.94
C THR A 83 -5.78 -1.45 -8.85
N ARG A 84 -6.26 -0.23 -9.12
CA ARG A 84 -7.16 0.51 -8.23
C ARG A 84 -8.45 -0.25 -7.87
N ASP A 85 -8.86 -1.18 -8.72
CA ASP A 85 -10.07 -2.00 -8.53
C ASP A 85 -9.81 -3.23 -7.65
N SER A 86 -8.59 -3.38 -7.12
CA SER A 86 -8.24 -4.48 -6.20
C SER A 86 -9.13 -4.44 -4.96
N SER A 87 -9.84 -5.54 -4.73
CA SER A 87 -10.67 -5.70 -3.52
C SER A 87 -9.83 -5.68 -2.24
N GLU A 88 -8.56 -6.08 -2.32
CA GLU A 88 -7.63 -6.05 -1.20
C GLU A 88 -7.31 -4.60 -0.80
N LEU A 89 -6.98 -3.73 -1.77
CA LEU A 89 -6.75 -2.32 -1.51
C LEU A 89 -8.02 -1.62 -0.98
N GLN A 90 -9.21 -1.95 -1.51
CA GLN A 90 -10.49 -1.42 -1.02
C GLN A 90 -10.72 -1.79 0.44
N ASN A 91 -10.47 -3.06 0.81
CA ASN A 91 -10.60 -3.51 2.18
C ASN A 91 -9.59 -2.83 3.12
N MET A 92 -8.34 -2.63 2.66
CA MET A 92 -7.32 -1.89 3.40
C MET A 92 -7.76 -0.45 3.66
N VAL A 93 -8.20 0.27 2.64
CA VAL A 93 -8.70 1.66 2.78
C VAL A 93 -9.85 1.74 3.77
N ASN A 94 -10.84 0.84 3.68
CA ASN A 94 -11.98 0.82 4.59
C ASN A 94 -11.53 0.54 6.04
N MET A 95 -10.62 -0.41 6.24
CA MET A 95 -10.09 -0.75 7.56
C MET A 95 -9.33 0.44 8.17
N TYR A 96 -8.38 1.02 7.44
CA TYR A 96 -7.56 2.12 7.96
C TYR A 96 -8.35 3.41 8.16
N ASN A 97 -9.33 3.71 7.31
CA ASN A 97 -10.25 4.83 7.54
C ASN A 97 -11.16 4.60 8.75
N SER A 98 -11.48 3.36 9.08
CA SER A 98 -12.18 3.02 10.32
C SER A 98 -11.29 3.24 11.54
N LEU A 99 -10.01 2.82 11.46
CA LEU A 99 -9.02 3.07 12.52
C LEU A 99 -8.75 4.57 12.73
N ALA A 100 -8.71 5.35 11.66
CA ALA A 100 -8.52 6.81 11.73
C ALA A 100 -9.69 7.54 12.43
N LYS A 101 -10.85 6.91 12.55
CA LYS A 101 -12.04 7.45 13.27
C LYS A 101 -12.17 6.94 14.70
N VAL A 102 -11.25 6.10 15.15
CA VAL A 102 -11.27 5.56 16.52
C VAL A 102 -11.10 6.72 17.52
N ASN A 103 -11.89 6.65 18.57
CA ASN A 103 -11.80 7.56 19.71
C ASN A 103 -12.18 6.75 20.95
N ILE A 104 -11.19 6.29 21.71
CA ILE A 104 -11.38 5.49 22.92
C ILE A 104 -10.96 6.33 24.12
N THR A 105 -11.89 6.59 25.01
CA THR A 105 -11.60 7.31 26.25
C THR A 105 -11.44 6.30 27.40
N TYR A 106 -10.28 6.35 28.05
CA TYR A 106 -9.99 5.64 29.28
C TYR A 106 -10.23 6.57 30.44
N THR A 107 -10.91 6.08 31.49
CA THR A 107 -11.21 6.87 32.70
C THR A 107 -10.50 6.25 33.91
N PHE A 108 -9.69 7.06 34.59
CA PHE A 108 -8.90 6.70 35.76
C PHE A 108 -9.28 7.66 36.93
N GLY A 109 -10.38 7.32 37.65
CA GLY A 109 -10.94 8.24 38.62
C GLY A 109 -11.48 9.51 37.95
N ASP A 110 -10.89 10.67 38.27
CA ASP A 110 -11.25 11.98 37.71
C ASP A 110 -10.44 12.32 36.45
N GLU A 111 -9.45 11.53 36.08
CA GLU A 111 -8.60 11.72 34.90
C GLU A 111 -9.12 10.90 33.72
N THR A 112 -8.95 11.46 32.53
CA THR A 112 -9.28 10.79 31.27
C THR A 112 -8.14 10.87 30.27
N VAL A 113 -7.88 9.77 29.57
CA VAL A 113 -6.92 9.69 28.46
C VAL A 113 -7.65 9.21 27.22
N THR A 114 -7.39 9.81 26.08
CA THR A 114 -8.03 9.45 24.83
C THR A 114 -7.01 8.87 23.84
N LEU A 115 -7.30 7.67 23.34
CA LEU A 115 -6.63 7.11 22.16
C LEU A 115 -7.45 7.50 20.93
N ASP A 116 -6.91 8.37 20.12
CA ASP A 116 -7.55 8.85 18.88
C ASP A 116 -6.92 8.26 17.61
N GLY A 117 -7.60 8.48 16.48
CA GLY A 117 -7.12 8.02 15.18
C GLY A 117 -5.78 8.64 14.74
N ASN A 118 -5.42 9.83 15.24
CA ASN A 118 -4.12 10.44 14.94
C ASN A 118 -2.98 9.68 15.63
N THR A 119 -3.19 9.28 16.87
CA THR A 119 -2.23 8.43 17.59
C THR A 119 -2.04 7.10 16.86
N ILE A 120 -3.15 6.45 16.47
CA ILE A 120 -3.11 5.17 15.74
C ILE A 120 -2.41 5.34 14.39
N LYS A 121 -2.69 6.41 13.66
CA LYS A 121 -2.04 6.69 12.37
C LYS A 121 -0.51 6.78 12.50
N ASN A 122 -0.01 7.37 13.58
CA ASN A 122 1.43 7.51 13.82
C ASN A 122 2.13 6.16 14.08
N TRP A 123 1.39 5.09 14.32
CA TRP A 123 1.92 3.73 14.45
C TRP A 123 2.05 3.00 13.11
N LEU A 124 1.49 3.58 12.03
CA LEU A 124 1.59 3.02 10.70
C LEU A 124 2.88 3.49 10.02
N GLN A 125 3.41 2.65 9.15
CA GLN A 125 4.64 2.92 8.43
C GLN A 125 4.34 3.27 6.97
N PHE A 126 5.06 4.26 6.46
CA PHE A 126 4.95 4.71 5.08
C PHE A 126 6.35 4.78 4.46
N ASP A 127 6.44 4.51 3.17
CA ASP A 127 7.66 4.74 2.42
C ASP A 127 7.86 6.22 2.04
N GLU A 128 8.95 6.51 1.33
CA GLU A 128 9.27 7.87 0.87
C GLU A 128 8.24 8.44 -0.12
N LYS A 129 7.47 7.59 -0.80
CA LYS A 129 6.38 7.98 -1.72
C LYS A 129 5.04 8.16 -1.00
N GLY A 130 4.97 7.89 0.31
CA GLY A 130 3.75 7.92 1.10
C GLY A 130 2.87 6.67 0.92
N GLN A 131 3.42 5.58 0.39
CA GLN A 131 2.75 4.30 0.31
C GLN A 131 2.73 3.64 1.68
N LEU A 132 1.55 3.16 2.11
CA LEU A 132 1.42 2.38 3.33
C LEU A 132 2.17 1.04 3.18
N LEU A 133 3.09 0.80 4.10
CA LEU A 133 3.87 -0.44 4.14
C LEU A 133 3.10 -1.56 4.85
N PRO A 134 3.35 -2.83 4.51
CA PRO A 134 2.83 -3.96 5.25
C PRO A 134 3.23 -3.90 6.72
N ASP A 135 2.32 -4.26 7.63
CA ASP A 135 2.63 -4.38 9.05
C ASP A 135 3.52 -5.60 9.29
N ASP A 136 4.72 -5.36 9.79
CA ASP A 136 5.71 -6.37 10.21
C ASP A 136 5.56 -6.78 11.69
N GLY A 137 4.46 -6.38 12.34
CA GLY A 137 4.21 -6.54 13.77
C GLY A 137 4.49 -5.30 14.60
N ALA A 138 4.98 -4.21 13.99
CA ALA A 138 5.27 -2.95 14.67
C ALA A 138 3.99 -2.32 15.25
N PHE A 139 2.88 -2.40 14.54
CA PHE A 139 1.59 -1.91 15.04
C PHE A 139 1.20 -2.57 16.36
N ARG A 140 1.33 -3.90 16.45
CA ARG A 140 1.06 -4.63 17.68
C ARG A 140 1.98 -4.17 18.82
N GLN A 141 3.26 -3.93 18.53
CA GLN A 141 4.21 -3.46 19.54
C GLN A 141 3.82 -2.07 20.05
N HIS A 142 3.41 -1.15 19.19
CA HIS A 142 2.92 0.16 19.59
C HIS A 142 1.68 0.07 20.50
N VAL A 143 0.76 -0.86 20.22
CA VAL A 143 -0.39 -1.12 21.12
C VAL A 143 0.07 -1.59 22.49
N VAL A 144 1.03 -2.53 22.55
CA VAL A 144 1.59 -3.03 23.82
C VAL A 144 2.27 -1.90 24.60
N ASP A 145 3.10 -1.11 23.94
CA ASP A 145 3.83 0.01 24.55
C ASP A 145 2.87 1.08 25.05
N TYR A 146 1.82 1.39 24.31
CA TYR A 146 0.79 2.34 24.72
C TYR A 146 0.06 1.87 25.98
N VAL A 147 -0.34 0.60 26.02
CA VAL A 147 -1.00 0.03 27.22
C VAL A 147 -0.06 -0.01 28.42
N ALA A 148 1.22 -0.35 28.20
CA ALA A 148 2.23 -0.32 29.24
C ALA A 148 2.45 1.09 29.82
N GLN A 149 2.43 2.12 28.94
CA GLN A 149 2.54 3.51 29.36
C GLN A 149 1.30 3.93 30.18
N LEU A 150 0.08 3.58 29.72
CA LEU A 150 -1.13 3.84 30.50
C LEU A 150 -1.09 3.20 31.88
N ALA A 151 -0.60 1.95 31.96
CA ALA A 151 -0.43 1.27 33.25
C ALA A 151 0.59 1.98 34.14
N ALA A 152 1.74 2.38 33.60
CA ALA A 152 2.78 3.08 34.37
C ALA A 152 2.30 4.43 34.91
N ASP A 153 1.49 5.15 34.14
CA ASP A 153 1.01 6.49 34.50
C ASP A 153 -0.15 6.44 35.52
N HIS A 154 -0.97 5.38 35.50
CA HIS A 154 -2.21 5.30 36.29
C HIS A 154 -2.28 4.12 37.26
N ASP A 155 -1.30 3.22 37.28
CA ASP A 155 -1.27 2.11 38.23
C ASP A 155 -0.93 2.64 39.63
N THR A 156 -1.83 2.36 40.55
CA THR A 156 -1.71 2.78 41.94
C THR A 156 -1.42 1.61 42.89
N VAL A 157 -1.14 0.43 42.34
CA VAL A 157 -0.76 -0.75 43.13
C VAL A 157 0.56 -0.48 43.85
N GLY A 158 0.56 -0.62 45.18
CA GLY A 158 1.72 -0.36 46.03
C GLY A 158 1.94 1.10 46.43
N THR A 159 1.09 2.03 46.01
CA THR A 159 1.11 3.40 46.53
C THR A 159 0.38 3.48 47.87
N GLU A 160 1.02 4.09 48.88
CA GLU A 160 0.37 4.38 50.15
C GLU A 160 -0.70 5.46 49.92
N ARG A 161 -1.91 5.17 50.39
CA ARG A 161 -3.03 6.12 50.37
C ARG A 161 -3.48 6.43 51.78
N GLN A 162 -3.68 7.70 52.05
CA GLN A 162 -4.36 8.12 53.30
C GLN A 162 -5.86 7.88 53.16
N PHE A 163 -6.41 7.14 54.09
CA PHE A 163 -7.84 6.81 54.12
C PHE A 163 -8.45 7.48 55.34
N GLU A 164 -9.32 8.46 55.13
CA GLU A 164 -10.10 9.01 56.22
C GLU A 164 -11.23 8.03 56.60
N THR A 165 -11.15 7.48 57.78
CA THR A 165 -12.20 6.59 58.26
C THR A 165 -13.45 7.38 58.71
N THR A 166 -14.62 6.72 58.74
CA THR A 166 -15.86 7.31 59.22
C THR A 166 -15.80 7.86 60.64
N SER A 167 -14.73 7.53 61.40
CA SER A 167 -14.43 8.06 62.74
C SER A 167 -13.45 9.26 62.74
N GLY A 168 -13.08 9.78 61.55
CA GLY A 168 -12.16 10.94 61.43
C GLY A 168 -10.68 10.63 61.75
N ARG A 169 -10.27 9.33 61.76
CA ARG A 169 -8.87 8.96 61.89
C ARG A 169 -8.27 8.75 60.51
N ILE A 170 -7.12 9.38 60.29
CA ILE A 170 -6.27 9.16 59.11
C ILE A 170 -5.33 7.99 59.35
#